data_f09f6e178b7d40d352135402fb207e0e
#
_entry.id   f09f6e178b7d40d352135402fb207e0e
#
_cell.length_a   1.000
_cell.length_b   1.000
_cell.length_c   1.000
_cell.angle_alpha   90.00
_cell.angle_beta   90.00
_cell.angle_gamma   90.00
#
_symmetry.space_group_name_H-M   'P 1'
#
loop_
_entity.id
_entity.type
_entity.pdbx_description
1 polymer ?
#
loop_
_entity_poly.entity_id
_entity_poly.type
_entity_poly.pdbx_seq_one_letter_code
_entity_poly.pdbx_strand_id
1 'polypeptide(L)'
;MNIVLLHRDLRVHDNPALFHGTSSGSALVVYVYDKSYWQGNGKSDIQFKFAMDCLSEVSDRLRKKNIPLHIFEGNYENLKNWIEMNFSESVVFMNHFTDIGYYKKSTDKFKRFYADLKRLKIYENFGIQTKNFNRDVWSSNWQQIMTKPILPEIKTSSPMVFKNIELNTFENFSSKLTLIKQITESQVGGETRAFELLNTFLKERANGYALKMSSPVEAEFACSRLSPHIAFGSISLKTVYQSLIEAIPNSFFKKDLYSFKKRLHWHCHFIQKLETEPELEFSSMHPMCDKLRGEGDKEIIEKWIKGETGFPFLDACMQFLKKKGWINFRMRAMIMSFASYNLWQPWQKTSPLLAQLFVDYEPGIHICQVQMQSGVTGINLPRIYSVNKQSRDQDPDASWIKSQIPQLNNFSANSIHNAELAETYKEIICDPKASAKKAR
;
A
#
# COMPACT_ATOMS: atom_id res chain seq x y z
N MET A 1 -21.28 1.31 26.06
CA MET A 1 -19.86 1.60 25.81
C MET A 1 -19.60 1.56 24.31
N ASN A 2 -18.68 2.38 23.78
CA ASN A 2 -18.29 2.33 22.39
C ASN A 2 -17.03 1.45 22.21
N ILE A 3 -16.97 0.71 21.09
CA ILE A 3 -15.77 -0.02 20.67
C ILE A 3 -15.28 0.58 19.36
N VAL A 4 -14.06 1.07 19.35
CA VAL A 4 -13.43 1.65 18.14
C VAL A 4 -12.43 0.64 17.60
N LEU A 5 -12.64 0.19 16.37
CA LEU A 5 -11.75 -0.75 15.70
C LEU A 5 -10.83 -0.02 14.74
N LEU A 6 -9.53 -0.13 15.00
CA LEU A 6 -8.50 0.34 14.07
C LEU A 6 -8.09 -0.79 13.11
N HIS A 7 -7.81 -0.42 11.86
CA HIS A 7 -7.30 -1.36 10.86
C HIS A 7 -6.17 -0.72 10.03
N ARG A 8 -6.48 -0.09 8.90
CA ARG A 8 -5.54 0.68 8.07
C ARG A 8 -5.80 2.19 8.18
N ASP A 9 -6.05 2.63 9.39
CA ASP A 9 -6.30 4.02 9.80
C ASP A 9 -5.48 4.36 11.06
N LEU A 10 -4.22 3.95 11.03
CA LEU A 10 -3.30 3.96 12.17
C LEU A 10 -2.80 5.38 12.47
N ARG A 11 -3.75 6.25 12.85
CA ARG A 11 -3.53 7.65 13.22
C ARG A 11 -4.56 8.13 14.24
N VAL A 12 -4.21 9.20 14.92
CA VAL A 12 -5.13 9.93 15.82
C VAL A 12 -5.73 11.15 15.11
N HIS A 13 -4.93 11.86 14.31
CA HIS A 13 -5.37 13.04 13.57
C HIS A 13 -6.34 12.67 12.44
N ASP A 14 -7.47 13.40 12.34
CA ASP A 14 -8.48 13.23 11.29
C ASP A 14 -8.95 11.77 11.10
N ASN A 15 -9.21 11.08 12.23
CA ASN A 15 -9.73 9.72 12.23
C ASN A 15 -11.21 9.72 12.67
N PRO A 16 -12.17 9.57 11.73
CA PRO A 16 -13.60 9.67 12.06
C PRO A 16 -14.10 8.63 13.07
N ALA A 17 -13.71 7.36 12.92
CA ALA A 17 -14.13 6.31 13.85
C ALA A 17 -13.63 6.58 15.26
N LEU A 18 -12.38 7.00 15.40
CA LEU A 18 -11.78 7.33 16.68
C LEU A 18 -12.42 8.59 17.27
N PHE A 19 -12.60 9.65 16.49
CA PHE A 19 -13.19 10.92 16.95
C PHE A 19 -14.62 10.71 17.47
N HIS A 20 -15.48 10.08 16.68
CA HIS A 20 -16.87 9.87 17.08
C HIS A 20 -17.01 8.78 18.13
N GLY A 21 -16.22 7.71 18.06
CA GLY A 21 -16.28 6.62 19.03
C GLY A 21 -15.85 7.04 20.43
N THR A 22 -14.92 7.99 20.55
CA THR A 22 -14.44 8.48 21.85
C THR A 22 -15.23 9.69 22.38
N SER A 23 -16.13 10.28 21.57
CA SER A 23 -16.86 11.51 21.92
C SER A 23 -17.76 11.38 23.16
N SER A 24 -18.25 10.18 23.47
CA SER A 24 -19.07 9.91 24.67
C SER A 24 -18.26 9.74 25.96
N GLY A 25 -16.93 9.80 25.91
CA GLY A 25 -16.04 9.63 27.05
C GLY A 25 -15.80 8.18 27.49
N SER A 26 -16.51 7.20 26.93
CA SER A 26 -16.37 5.78 27.27
C SER A 26 -16.17 4.93 26.00
N ALA A 27 -14.89 4.70 25.64
CA ALA A 27 -14.54 3.93 24.47
C ALA A 27 -13.38 2.96 24.71
N LEU A 28 -13.52 1.75 24.20
CA LEU A 28 -12.44 0.76 24.08
C LEU A 28 -11.87 0.84 22.67
N VAL A 29 -10.61 1.22 22.55
CA VAL A 29 -9.90 1.27 21.25
C VAL A 29 -9.13 -0.02 21.06
N VAL A 30 -9.41 -0.73 19.97
CA VAL A 30 -8.88 -2.07 19.70
C VAL A 30 -8.29 -2.14 18.31
N TYR A 31 -7.10 -2.72 18.20
CA TYR A 31 -6.54 -3.22 16.94
C TYR A 31 -6.64 -4.74 16.90
N VAL A 32 -7.11 -5.29 15.78
CA VAL A 32 -7.26 -6.73 15.61
C VAL A 32 -6.00 -7.31 14.99
N TYR A 33 -5.26 -8.10 15.76
CA TYR A 33 -4.12 -8.85 15.26
C TYR A 33 -4.57 -10.25 14.84
N ASP A 34 -4.89 -10.39 13.56
CA ASP A 34 -5.16 -11.69 12.93
C ASP A 34 -3.89 -12.24 12.30
N LYS A 35 -3.33 -13.30 12.88
CA LYS A 35 -2.12 -13.96 12.37
C LYS A 35 -2.31 -14.44 10.92
N SER A 36 -3.50 -14.94 10.58
CA SER A 36 -3.81 -15.42 9.23
C SER A 36 -3.80 -14.28 8.20
N TYR A 37 -4.22 -13.08 8.60
CA TYR A 37 -4.14 -11.89 7.76
C TYR A 37 -2.69 -11.55 7.43
N TRP A 38 -1.81 -11.54 8.42
CA TRP A 38 -0.41 -11.17 8.24
C TRP A 38 0.43 -12.24 7.53
N GLN A 39 -0.05 -13.49 7.50
CA GLN A 39 0.58 -14.60 6.78
C GLN A 39 0.02 -14.83 5.37
N GLY A 40 -1.01 -14.08 4.96
CA GLY A 40 -1.71 -14.22 3.68
C GLY A 40 -1.96 -12.91 2.97
N ASN A 41 -2.77 -12.94 1.92
CA ASN A 41 -3.28 -11.77 1.21
C ASN A 41 -2.19 -10.78 0.71
N GLY A 42 -1.01 -11.28 0.33
CA GLY A 42 0.11 -10.43 -0.11
C GLY A 42 0.81 -9.67 1.04
N LYS A 43 0.62 -10.09 2.28
CA LYS A 43 1.27 -9.49 3.46
C LYS A 43 2.68 -10.04 3.68
N SER A 44 3.50 -9.27 4.42
CA SER A 44 4.89 -9.61 4.73
C SER A 44 5.40 -8.90 5.97
N ASP A 45 6.57 -9.33 6.45
CA ASP A 45 7.20 -8.78 7.66
C ASP A 45 7.51 -7.28 7.55
N ILE A 46 7.85 -6.78 6.34
CA ILE A 46 8.13 -5.36 6.12
C ILE A 46 6.87 -4.50 6.30
N GLN A 47 5.73 -5.01 5.85
CA GLN A 47 4.43 -4.37 6.04
C GLN A 47 3.99 -4.43 7.50
N PHE A 48 4.20 -5.59 8.14
CA PHE A 48 3.89 -5.77 9.56
C PHE A 48 4.71 -4.82 10.43
N LYS A 49 6.02 -4.72 10.17
CA LYS A 49 6.88 -3.75 10.87
C LYS A 49 6.35 -2.33 10.74
N PHE A 50 6.00 -1.90 9.54
CA PHE A 50 5.48 -0.55 9.31
C PHE A 50 4.17 -0.32 10.09
N ALA A 51 3.27 -1.32 10.14
CA ALA A 51 2.05 -1.25 10.94
C ALA A 51 2.36 -1.13 12.43
N MET A 52 3.35 -1.88 12.94
CA MET A 52 3.77 -1.81 14.35
C MET A 52 4.39 -0.46 14.70
N ASP A 53 5.19 0.14 13.82
CA ASP A 53 5.71 1.50 14.00
C ASP A 53 4.55 2.52 14.12
N CYS A 54 3.53 2.40 13.26
CA CYS A 54 2.34 3.24 13.32
C CYS A 54 1.55 3.04 14.63
N LEU A 55 1.31 1.78 15.02
CA LEU A 55 0.57 1.46 16.24
C LEU A 55 1.29 1.92 17.50
N SER A 56 2.62 1.90 17.50
CA SER A 56 3.43 2.43 18.62
C SER A 56 3.14 3.91 18.84
N GLU A 57 3.15 4.71 17.79
CA GLU A 57 2.85 6.13 17.91
C GLU A 57 1.38 6.39 18.25
N VAL A 58 0.45 5.63 17.68
CA VAL A 58 -0.98 5.71 18.03
C VAL A 58 -1.18 5.41 19.51
N SER A 59 -0.55 4.34 20.04
CA SER A 59 -0.63 4.00 21.47
C SER A 59 -0.12 5.13 22.36
N ASP A 60 1.03 5.72 22.03
CA ASP A 60 1.60 6.84 22.78
C ASP A 60 0.70 8.08 22.77
N ARG A 61 0.11 8.41 21.60
CA ARG A 61 -0.79 9.56 21.46
C ARG A 61 -2.11 9.34 22.19
N LEU A 62 -2.69 8.15 22.13
CA LEU A 62 -3.91 7.79 22.85
C LEU A 62 -3.70 7.77 24.36
N ARG A 63 -2.56 7.24 24.82
CA ARG A 63 -2.20 7.24 26.25
C ARG A 63 -2.12 8.66 26.83
N LYS A 64 -1.59 9.65 26.10
CA LYS A 64 -1.63 11.06 26.49
C LYS A 64 -3.07 11.63 26.64
N LYS A 65 -4.05 10.96 26.06
CA LYS A 65 -5.48 11.29 26.19
C LYS A 65 -6.23 10.38 27.18
N ASN A 66 -5.50 9.58 27.99
CA ASN A 66 -6.01 8.57 28.92
C ASN A 66 -6.84 7.46 28.23
N ILE A 67 -6.55 7.16 26.98
CA ILE A 67 -7.21 6.11 26.19
C ILE A 67 -6.17 5.03 25.87
N PRO A 68 -6.21 3.84 26.50
CA PRO A 68 -5.30 2.76 26.16
C PRO A 68 -5.66 2.13 24.81
N LEU A 69 -4.63 1.79 24.01
CA LEU A 69 -4.77 0.97 22.83
C LEU A 69 -4.67 -0.51 23.23
N HIS A 70 -5.68 -1.29 22.90
CA HIS A 70 -5.70 -2.73 23.15
C HIS A 70 -5.50 -3.53 21.87
N ILE A 71 -4.90 -4.69 22.01
CA ILE A 71 -4.71 -5.65 20.92
C ILE A 71 -5.60 -6.86 21.19
N PHE A 72 -6.47 -7.16 20.24
CA PHE A 72 -7.24 -8.39 20.22
C PHE A 72 -6.51 -9.41 19.30
N GLU A 73 -6.03 -10.49 19.90
CA GLU A 73 -5.35 -11.57 19.18
C GLU A 73 -6.37 -12.59 18.67
N GLY A 74 -6.67 -12.57 17.38
CA GLY A 74 -7.67 -13.44 16.74
C GLY A 74 -8.29 -12.81 15.50
N ASN A 75 -9.25 -13.49 14.89
CA ASN A 75 -9.98 -13.00 13.74
C ASN A 75 -11.26 -12.22 14.15
N TYR A 76 -11.97 -11.68 13.17
CA TYR A 76 -13.19 -10.90 13.42
C TYR A 76 -14.37 -11.72 13.98
N GLU A 77 -14.40 -13.03 13.76
CA GLU A 77 -15.41 -13.90 14.38
C GLU A 77 -15.12 -14.11 15.87
N ASN A 78 -13.85 -14.35 16.21
CA ASN A 78 -13.44 -14.40 17.62
C ASN A 78 -13.72 -13.06 18.33
N LEU A 79 -13.41 -11.94 17.69
CA LEU A 79 -13.70 -10.61 18.23
C LEU A 79 -15.19 -10.39 18.46
N LYS A 80 -16.04 -10.78 17.51
CA LYS A 80 -17.52 -10.69 17.64
C LYS A 80 -17.98 -11.46 18.88
N ASN A 81 -17.56 -12.72 19.02
CA ASN A 81 -17.96 -13.54 20.16
C ASN A 81 -17.48 -12.95 21.48
N TRP A 82 -16.26 -12.43 21.51
CA TRP A 82 -15.71 -11.77 22.69
C TRP A 82 -16.49 -10.48 23.05
N ILE A 83 -16.86 -9.65 22.06
CA ILE A 83 -17.67 -8.44 22.28
C ILE A 83 -19.04 -8.81 22.84
N GLU A 84 -19.72 -9.79 22.24
CA GLU A 84 -21.07 -10.18 22.68
C GLU A 84 -21.06 -10.77 24.09
N MET A 85 -19.99 -11.45 24.49
CA MET A 85 -19.85 -12.01 25.83
C MET A 85 -19.57 -10.92 26.89
N ASN A 86 -18.76 -9.91 26.54
CA ASN A 86 -18.32 -8.91 27.53
C ASN A 86 -19.03 -7.57 27.42
N PHE A 87 -19.60 -7.22 26.25
CA PHE A 87 -20.13 -5.90 25.93
C PHE A 87 -21.32 -5.96 24.95
N SER A 88 -22.33 -6.79 25.26
CA SER A 88 -23.47 -7.09 24.37
C SER A 88 -24.26 -5.87 23.89
N GLU A 89 -24.21 -4.74 24.61
CA GLU A 89 -24.88 -3.48 24.24
C GLU A 89 -23.96 -2.44 23.59
N SER A 90 -22.73 -2.82 23.26
CA SER A 90 -21.77 -1.87 22.69
C SER A 90 -22.08 -1.50 21.24
N VAL A 91 -21.71 -0.29 20.87
CA VAL A 91 -21.72 0.18 19.47
C VAL A 91 -20.30 0.14 18.92
N VAL A 92 -20.14 -0.46 17.76
CA VAL A 92 -18.87 -0.58 17.05
C VAL A 92 -18.69 0.60 16.10
N PHE A 93 -17.53 1.25 16.17
CA PHE A 93 -17.10 2.35 15.31
C PHE A 93 -15.89 1.89 14.49
N MET A 94 -15.94 2.05 13.18
CA MET A 94 -14.81 1.73 12.30
C MET A 94 -14.83 2.60 11.03
N ASN A 95 -13.68 2.78 10.42
CA ASN A 95 -13.59 3.37 9.09
C ASN A 95 -13.74 2.28 8.03
N HIS A 96 -14.22 2.66 6.85
CA HIS A 96 -14.34 1.74 5.73
C HIS A 96 -12.98 1.48 5.09
N PHE A 97 -12.75 0.22 4.70
CA PHE A 97 -11.60 -0.21 3.91
C PHE A 97 -12.04 -1.20 2.83
N THR A 98 -11.49 -1.01 1.64
CA THR A 98 -11.56 -1.99 0.56
C THR A 98 -10.48 -3.04 0.81
N ASP A 99 -10.87 -4.29 0.99
CA ASP A 99 -9.97 -5.40 1.27
C ASP A 99 -10.28 -6.61 0.36
N ILE A 100 -9.47 -7.66 0.44
CA ILE A 100 -9.54 -8.85 -0.41
C ILE A 100 -9.54 -10.14 0.40
N GLY A 101 -9.83 -11.26 -0.26
CA GLY A 101 -9.64 -12.61 0.24
C GLY A 101 -10.40 -12.94 1.52
N TYR A 102 -9.75 -13.73 2.33
CA TYR A 102 -10.28 -14.18 3.63
C TYR A 102 -10.63 -13.00 4.55
N TYR A 103 -9.76 -12.00 4.60
CA TYR A 103 -9.95 -10.86 5.51
C TYR A 103 -11.20 -10.05 5.16
N LYS A 104 -11.43 -9.79 3.85
CA LYS A 104 -12.68 -9.16 3.39
C LYS A 104 -13.90 -9.96 3.83
N LYS A 105 -13.89 -11.29 3.59
CA LYS A 105 -15.00 -12.17 3.98
C LYS A 105 -15.26 -12.14 5.49
N SER A 106 -14.20 -12.15 6.30
CA SER A 106 -14.29 -12.11 7.76
C SER A 106 -14.84 -10.78 8.26
N THR A 107 -14.34 -9.66 7.74
CA THR A 107 -14.82 -8.31 8.11
C THR A 107 -16.24 -8.04 7.62
N ASP A 108 -16.63 -8.53 6.43
CA ASP A 108 -17.98 -8.33 5.90
C ASP A 108 -19.04 -9.08 6.74
N LYS A 109 -18.72 -10.30 7.21
CA LYS A 109 -19.59 -11.04 8.16
C LYS A 109 -19.76 -10.28 9.48
N PHE A 110 -18.66 -9.77 10.02
CA PHE A 110 -18.65 -8.97 11.24
C PHE A 110 -19.48 -7.69 11.09
N LYS A 111 -19.27 -6.94 10.03
CA LYS A 111 -20.00 -5.71 9.71
C LYS A 111 -21.50 -5.99 9.56
N ARG A 112 -21.87 -7.05 8.86
CA ARG A 112 -23.28 -7.44 8.67
C ARG A 112 -23.95 -7.74 9.99
N PHE A 113 -23.33 -8.54 10.86
CA PHE A 113 -23.86 -8.86 12.18
C PHE A 113 -24.18 -7.61 13.00
N TYR A 114 -23.24 -6.67 13.11
CA TYR A 114 -23.48 -5.44 13.88
C TYR A 114 -24.41 -4.43 13.19
N ALA A 115 -24.48 -4.44 11.87
CA ALA A 115 -25.43 -3.63 11.11
C ALA A 115 -26.87 -4.10 11.32
N ASP A 116 -27.11 -5.41 11.31
CA ASP A 116 -28.44 -6.01 11.55
C ASP A 116 -28.94 -5.66 12.97
N LEU A 117 -28.05 -5.59 13.94
CA LEU A 117 -28.34 -5.15 15.31
C LEU A 117 -28.44 -3.61 15.46
N LYS A 118 -28.21 -2.83 14.40
CA LYS A 118 -28.10 -1.36 14.43
C LYS A 118 -27.02 -0.82 15.38
N ARG A 119 -26.00 -1.62 15.66
CA ARG A 119 -24.88 -1.32 16.55
C ARG A 119 -23.56 -1.07 15.79
N LEU A 120 -23.63 -0.66 14.53
CA LEU A 120 -22.47 -0.37 13.69
C LEU A 120 -22.50 1.07 13.18
N LYS A 121 -21.35 1.77 13.32
CA LYS A 121 -21.08 3.07 12.72
C LYS A 121 -19.85 2.95 11.84
N ILE A 122 -20.02 3.05 10.52
CA ILE A 122 -18.92 3.03 9.53
C ILE A 122 -18.78 4.42 8.92
N TYR A 123 -17.54 4.89 8.86
CA TYR A 123 -17.19 6.18 8.27
C TYR A 123 -16.43 5.97 6.97
N GLU A 124 -16.71 6.80 5.98
CA GLU A 124 -16.04 6.79 4.68
C GLU A 124 -14.55 7.08 4.82
N ASN A 125 -13.74 6.41 4.01
CA ASN A 125 -12.32 6.63 3.90
C ASN A 125 -11.94 6.75 2.42
N PHE A 126 -10.93 7.55 2.09
CA PHE A 126 -10.46 7.80 0.71
C PHE A 126 -11.50 8.37 -0.28
N GLY A 127 -12.66 8.79 0.19
CA GLY A 127 -13.76 9.21 -0.68
C GLY A 127 -14.37 8.06 -1.49
N ILE A 128 -14.29 6.83 -0.95
CA ILE A 128 -14.86 5.64 -1.57
C ILE A 128 -16.36 5.60 -1.34
N GLN A 129 -17.12 5.43 -2.40
CA GLN A 129 -18.57 5.27 -2.35
C GLN A 129 -18.91 3.79 -2.23
N THR A 130 -19.47 3.40 -1.10
CA THR A 130 -19.87 2.01 -0.81
C THR A 130 -21.31 1.71 -1.19
N LYS A 131 -22.12 2.76 -1.42
CA LYS A 131 -23.52 2.66 -1.81
C LYS A 131 -23.81 3.63 -2.95
N ASN A 132 -24.73 3.25 -3.85
CA ASN A 132 -25.19 4.11 -4.95
C ASN A 132 -24.05 4.69 -5.79
N PHE A 133 -23.01 3.86 -6.05
CA PHE A 133 -21.89 4.29 -6.87
C PHE A 133 -22.36 4.75 -8.25
N ASN A 134 -21.96 5.95 -8.63
CA ASN A 134 -22.17 6.48 -9.98
C ASN A 134 -20.82 7.02 -10.49
N ARG A 135 -20.33 6.41 -11.55
CA ARG A 135 -19.03 6.73 -12.15
C ARG A 135 -18.95 8.17 -12.65
N ASP A 136 -20.05 8.72 -13.19
CA ASP A 136 -20.06 10.02 -13.85
C ASP A 136 -19.88 11.18 -12.85
N VAL A 137 -20.36 11.00 -11.63
CA VAL A 137 -20.28 12.00 -10.56
C VAL A 137 -19.23 11.66 -9.48
N TRP A 138 -18.57 10.52 -9.59
CA TRP A 138 -17.62 10.10 -8.56
C TRP A 138 -16.51 11.12 -8.33
N SER A 139 -15.93 11.69 -9.40
CA SER A 139 -14.83 12.65 -9.27
C SER A 139 -15.26 13.94 -8.53
N SER A 140 -16.47 14.43 -8.77
CA SER A 140 -17.00 15.60 -8.05
C SER A 140 -17.31 15.28 -6.58
N ASN A 141 -17.90 14.12 -6.31
CA ASN A 141 -18.15 13.65 -4.95
C ASN A 141 -16.85 13.45 -4.16
N TRP A 142 -15.83 12.85 -4.79
CA TRP A 142 -14.50 12.72 -4.22
C TRP A 142 -13.91 14.08 -3.84
N GLN A 143 -14.00 15.07 -4.73
CA GLN A 143 -13.54 16.42 -4.47
C GLN A 143 -14.28 17.05 -3.27
N GLN A 144 -15.60 16.90 -3.19
CA GLN A 144 -16.39 17.40 -2.06
C GLN A 144 -15.94 16.76 -0.73
N ILE A 145 -15.63 15.45 -0.72
CA ILE A 145 -15.15 14.75 0.47
C ILE A 145 -13.78 15.27 0.88
N MET A 146 -12.86 15.47 -0.08
CA MET A 146 -11.50 15.96 0.19
C MET A 146 -11.47 17.41 0.70
N THR A 147 -12.52 18.19 0.46
CA THR A 147 -12.64 19.58 0.95
C THR A 147 -13.42 19.72 2.25
N LYS A 148 -14.00 18.64 2.79
CA LYS A 148 -14.63 18.67 4.12
C LYS A 148 -13.61 19.05 5.20
N PRO A 149 -14.01 19.76 6.26
CA PRO A 149 -13.10 20.12 7.34
C PRO A 149 -12.35 18.91 7.93
N ILE A 150 -11.10 19.14 8.30
CA ILE A 150 -10.33 18.20 9.10
C ILE A 150 -10.99 18.11 10.48
N LEU A 151 -11.13 16.89 10.99
CA LEU A 151 -11.71 16.67 12.31
C LEU A 151 -10.81 17.24 13.40
N PRO A 152 -11.37 17.86 14.44
CA PRO A 152 -10.58 18.35 15.56
C PRO A 152 -9.94 17.19 16.33
N GLU A 153 -8.97 17.50 17.18
CA GLU A 153 -8.34 16.50 18.03
C GLU A 153 -9.36 15.84 18.97
N ILE A 154 -9.15 14.54 19.24
CA ILE A 154 -9.92 13.83 20.24
C ILE A 154 -9.69 14.42 21.63
N LYS A 155 -10.75 14.46 22.43
CA LYS A 155 -10.68 14.97 23.81
C LYS A 155 -9.97 13.97 24.72
N THR A 156 -9.35 14.47 25.77
CA THR A 156 -8.85 13.63 26.86
C THR A 156 -10.03 12.97 27.57
N SER A 157 -9.97 11.67 27.73
CA SER A 157 -10.96 10.88 28.46
C SER A 157 -10.65 10.85 29.95
N SER A 158 -11.67 10.60 30.77
CA SER A 158 -11.43 10.14 32.14
C SER A 158 -10.76 8.75 32.09
N PRO A 159 -9.79 8.45 32.97
CA PRO A 159 -9.16 7.14 32.98
C PRO A 159 -10.21 6.04 33.13
N MET A 160 -10.27 5.14 32.19
CA MET A 160 -11.14 3.98 32.25
C MET A 160 -10.36 2.76 32.73
N VAL A 161 -10.80 2.20 33.85
CA VAL A 161 -10.27 0.93 34.34
C VAL A 161 -11.27 -0.16 33.97
N PHE A 162 -10.91 -0.96 33.00
CA PHE A 162 -11.68 -2.15 32.66
C PHE A 162 -11.32 -3.27 33.66
N LYS A 163 -12.17 -3.51 34.65
CA LYS A 163 -11.99 -4.64 35.55
C LYS A 163 -12.34 -5.93 34.80
N ASN A 164 -11.44 -6.92 34.87
CA ASN A 164 -11.63 -8.28 34.35
C ASN A 164 -11.68 -8.42 32.81
N ILE A 165 -11.01 -7.55 32.05
CA ILE A 165 -10.88 -7.72 30.60
C ILE A 165 -9.48 -8.26 30.28
N GLU A 166 -9.44 -9.47 29.75
CA GLU A 166 -8.22 -10.10 29.26
C GLU A 166 -7.85 -9.61 27.85
N LEU A 167 -7.54 -8.32 27.72
CA LEU A 167 -6.92 -7.78 26.50
C LEU A 167 -5.50 -7.30 26.81
N ASN A 168 -4.59 -7.65 25.92
CA ASN A 168 -3.26 -7.06 25.96
C ASN A 168 -3.31 -5.59 25.59
N THR A 169 -2.62 -4.72 26.35
CA THR A 169 -2.28 -3.40 25.83
C THR A 169 -1.25 -3.55 24.71
N PHE A 170 -1.12 -2.51 23.88
CA PHE A 170 -0.13 -2.53 22.79
C PHE A 170 1.30 -2.77 23.34
N GLU A 171 1.65 -2.18 24.46
CA GLU A 171 2.95 -2.31 25.09
C GLU A 171 3.24 -3.78 25.48
N ASN A 172 2.27 -4.44 26.11
CA ASN A 172 2.39 -5.86 26.49
C ASN A 172 2.48 -6.78 25.27
N PHE A 173 1.74 -6.47 24.21
CA PHE A 173 1.78 -7.21 22.94
C PHE A 173 3.13 -7.02 22.23
N SER A 174 3.56 -5.77 22.06
CA SER A 174 4.79 -5.46 21.30
C SER A 174 6.06 -6.01 21.96
N SER A 175 6.09 -6.10 23.30
CA SER A 175 7.22 -6.68 24.03
C SER A 175 7.48 -8.16 23.70
N LYS A 176 6.46 -8.88 23.23
CA LYS A 176 6.53 -10.31 22.83
C LYS A 176 7.02 -10.50 21.39
N LEU A 177 7.12 -9.43 20.59
CA LEU A 177 7.48 -9.49 19.17
C LEU A 177 9.00 -9.40 18.99
N THR A 178 9.65 -10.53 18.76
CA THR A 178 11.12 -10.61 18.56
C THR A 178 11.57 -10.34 17.13
N LEU A 179 10.71 -10.53 16.13
CA LEU A 179 11.05 -10.53 14.70
C LEU A 179 11.26 -9.14 14.04
N ILE A 180 10.75 -8.07 14.63
CA ILE A 180 10.69 -6.74 13.99
C ILE A 180 12.04 -6.01 13.96
N LYS A 181 13.00 -6.42 14.79
CA LYS A 181 14.28 -5.70 14.98
C LYS A 181 15.28 -5.82 13.82
N GLN A 182 15.08 -6.71 12.86
CA GLN A 182 16.06 -7.01 11.81
C GLN A 182 15.84 -6.22 10.49
N ILE A 183 14.69 -5.57 10.32
CA ILE A 183 14.38 -4.80 9.08
C ILE A 183 14.76 -3.34 9.30
N THR A 184 15.96 -2.95 8.87
CA THR A 184 16.52 -1.61 9.16
C THR A 184 16.41 -0.61 8.00
N GLU A 185 16.26 -1.08 6.77
CA GLU A 185 16.34 -0.20 5.59
C GLU A 185 14.99 0.22 4.99
N SER A 186 13.88 -0.30 5.54
CA SER A 186 12.53 0.12 5.13
C SER A 186 12.13 1.47 5.72
N GLN A 187 11.10 2.09 5.14
CA GLN A 187 10.51 3.28 5.72
C GLN A 187 9.96 3.01 7.12
N VAL A 188 10.14 3.97 8.02
CA VAL A 188 9.57 3.97 9.36
C VAL A 188 8.13 4.47 9.29
N GLY A 189 7.21 3.76 9.98
CA GLY A 189 5.81 4.14 10.11
C GLY A 189 5.60 5.29 11.10
N GLY A 190 4.34 5.70 11.25
CA GLY A 190 3.94 6.71 12.23
C GLY A 190 3.42 8.02 11.63
N GLU A 191 2.59 8.69 12.39
CA GLU A 191 1.91 9.93 12.00
C GLU A 191 2.88 11.11 11.93
N THR A 192 3.80 11.24 12.90
CA THR A 192 4.83 12.26 12.92
C THR A 192 5.69 12.19 11.67
N ARG A 193 6.16 10.97 11.32
CA ARG A 193 6.97 10.77 10.13
C ARG A 193 6.22 11.09 8.84
N ALA A 194 4.93 10.78 8.78
CA ALA A 194 4.08 11.13 7.64
C ALA A 194 4.00 12.65 7.42
N PHE A 195 3.81 13.42 8.49
CA PHE A 195 3.79 14.89 8.42
C PHE A 195 5.15 15.49 8.05
N GLU A 196 6.26 14.96 8.54
CA GLU A 196 7.61 15.38 8.13
C GLU A 196 7.82 15.18 6.63
N LEU A 197 7.44 13.98 6.12
CA LEU A 197 7.55 13.67 4.70
C LEU A 197 6.65 14.57 3.84
N LEU A 198 5.43 14.85 4.29
CA LEU A 198 4.53 15.78 3.61
C LEU A 198 5.12 17.19 3.56
N ASN A 199 5.56 17.72 4.70
CA ASN A 199 6.10 19.07 4.81
C ASN A 199 7.36 19.26 3.97
N THR A 200 8.32 18.33 4.04
CA THR A 200 9.54 18.42 3.22
C THR A 200 9.24 18.27 1.73
N PHE A 201 8.28 17.43 1.38
CA PHE A 201 7.86 17.28 -0.01
C PHE A 201 7.24 18.55 -0.56
N LEU A 202 6.29 19.15 0.14
CA LEU A 202 5.59 20.35 -0.32
C LEU A 202 6.51 21.59 -0.37
N LYS A 203 7.51 21.69 0.52
CA LYS A 203 8.42 22.83 0.59
C LYS A 203 9.60 22.74 -0.37
N GLU A 204 10.14 21.53 -0.62
CA GLU A 204 11.46 21.35 -1.25
C GLU A 204 11.49 20.22 -2.27
N ARG A 205 11.17 18.98 -1.83
CA ARG A 205 11.44 17.76 -2.60
C ARG A 205 10.58 17.60 -3.84
N ALA A 206 9.44 18.27 -3.92
CA ALA A 206 8.58 18.23 -5.10
C ALA A 206 9.17 18.99 -6.30
N ASN A 207 10.26 19.72 -6.14
CA ASN A 207 10.94 20.40 -7.26
C ASN A 207 11.47 19.39 -8.29
N GLY A 208 10.88 19.42 -9.49
CA GLY A 208 11.17 18.48 -10.57
C GLY A 208 10.49 17.13 -10.43
N TYR A 209 9.56 16.95 -9.48
CA TYR A 209 8.87 15.69 -9.23
C TYR A 209 8.30 15.03 -10.48
N ALA A 210 7.69 15.81 -11.38
CA ALA A 210 7.06 15.28 -12.59
C ALA A 210 8.03 14.51 -13.52
N LEU A 211 9.32 14.89 -13.52
CA LEU A 211 10.37 14.22 -14.29
C LEU A 211 11.06 13.14 -13.44
N LYS A 212 11.52 13.52 -12.25
CA LYS A 212 12.35 12.70 -11.36
C LYS A 212 11.61 11.44 -10.85
N MET A 213 10.29 11.48 -10.73
CA MET A 213 9.49 10.32 -10.31
C MET A 213 9.66 9.08 -11.23
N SER A 214 10.20 9.25 -12.42
CA SER A 214 10.42 8.15 -13.37
C SER A 214 11.75 7.43 -13.20
N SER A 215 12.78 8.09 -12.65
CA SER A 215 14.10 7.52 -12.44
C SER A 215 14.20 6.82 -11.08
N PRO A 216 14.74 5.59 -10.99
CA PRO A 216 15.00 4.94 -9.71
C PRO A 216 16.09 5.65 -8.90
N VAL A 217 17.00 6.37 -9.57
CA VAL A 217 18.09 7.15 -8.95
C VAL A 217 17.53 8.33 -8.15
N GLU A 218 16.62 9.10 -8.76
CA GLU A 218 16.12 10.35 -8.18
C GLU A 218 14.83 10.19 -7.37
N ALA A 219 13.99 9.20 -7.72
CA ALA A 219 12.64 9.08 -7.17
C ALA A 219 12.63 8.81 -5.67
N GLU A 220 13.65 8.16 -5.11
CA GLU A 220 13.74 7.92 -3.66
C GLU A 220 13.70 9.23 -2.88
N PHE A 221 14.30 10.29 -3.40
CA PHE A 221 14.40 11.61 -2.78
C PHE A 221 13.31 12.58 -3.27
N ALA A 222 12.97 12.55 -4.55
CA ALA A 222 12.04 13.47 -5.18
C ALA A 222 10.55 13.09 -5.00
N CYS A 223 10.22 11.83 -4.75
CA CYS A 223 8.85 11.43 -4.48
C CYS A 223 8.42 11.80 -3.05
N SER A 224 7.11 11.92 -2.83
CA SER A 224 6.56 12.25 -1.52
C SER A 224 6.88 11.21 -0.45
N ARG A 225 7.03 9.96 -0.82
CA ARG A 225 7.24 8.81 0.07
C ARG A 225 6.06 8.56 1.03
N LEU A 226 4.89 9.13 0.71
CA LEU A 226 3.68 9.01 1.52
C LEU A 226 2.87 7.74 1.23
N SER A 227 3.19 6.98 0.19
CA SER A 227 2.37 5.82 -0.18
C SER A 227 2.20 4.78 0.94
N PRO A 228 3.21 4.40 1.74
CA PRO A 228 2.99 3.52 2.88
C PRO A 228 2.13 4.16 3.97
N HIS A 229 2.34 5.45 4.23
CA HIS A 229 1.60 6.19 5.25
C HIS A 229 0.11 6.31 4.90
N ILE A 230 -0.21 6.47 3.61
CA ILE A 230 -1.60 6.48 3.13
C ILE A 230 -2.19 5.07 3.17
N ALA A 231 -1.44 4.05 2.76
CA ALA A 231 -1.90 2.66 2.75
C ALA A 231 -2.21 2.11 4.15
N PHE A 232 -1.41 2.48 5.15
CA PHE A 232 -1.66 2.12 6.56
C PHE A 232 -2.44 3.20 7.33
N GLY A 233 -2.75 4.31 6.67
CA GLY A 233 -3.58 5.37 7.23
C GLY A 233 -2.94 6.14 8.36
N SER A 234 -1.60 6.18 8.48
CA SER A 234 -0.90 7.04 9.44
C SER A 234 -0.95 8.54 9.07
N ILE A 235 -1.52 8.86 7.92
CA ILE A 235 -1.98 10.20 7.56
C ILE A 235 -3.27 10.08 6.73
N SER A 236 -4.24 10.98 6.94
CA SER A 236 -5.43 10.97 6.10
C SER A 236 -5.15 11.56 4.73
N LEU A 237 -5.74 10.96 3.69
CA LEU A 237 -5.62 11.49 2.33
C LEU A 237 -6.20 12.91 2.24
N LYS A 238 -7.24 13.21 3.00
CA LYS A 238 -7.86 14.53 3.09
C LYS A 238 -6.86 15.57 3.63
N THR A 239 -6.10 15.22 4.67
CA THR A 239 -5.02 16.07 5.19
C THR A 239 -3.96 16.32 4.12
N VAL A 240 -3.49 15.27 3.44
CA VAL A 240 -2.50 15.41 2.35
C VAL A 240 -3.04 16.30 1.23
N TYR A 241 -4.29 16.11 0.83
CA TYR A 241 -4.93 16.90 -0.22
C TYR A 241 -5.06 18.38 0.15
N GLN A 242 -5.53 18.68 1.35
CA GLN A 242 -5.75 20.07 1.79
C GLN A 242 -4.41 20.80 1.97
N SER A 243 -3.42 20.18 2.61
CA SER A 243 -2.07 20.75 2.71
C SER A 243 -1.44 21.02 1.33
N LEU A 244 -1.67 20.13 0.37
CA LEU A 244 -1.23 20.32 -1.01
C LEU A 244 -1.92 21.52 -1.67
N ILE A 245 -3.25 21.65 -1.54
CA ILE A 245 -4.01 22.77 -2.12
C ILE A 245 -3.56 24.10 -1.52
N GLU A 246 -3.29 24.13 -0.23
CA GLU A 246 -2.77 25.32 0.47
C GLU A 246 -1.35 25.71 -0.01
N ALA A 247 -0.50 24.72 -0.28
CA ALA A 247 0.88 24.96 -0.71
C ALA A 247 0.99 25.46 -2.16
N ILE A 248 0.10 25.04 -3.08
CA ILE A 248 0.20 25.32 -4.52
C ILE A 248 0.29 26.83 -4.83
N PRO A 249 -0.53 27.75 -4.28
CA PRO A 249 -0.48 29.18 -4.65
C PRO A 249 0.88 29.82 -4.45
N ASN A 250 1.59 29.42 -3.38
CA ASN A 250 2.85 30.02 -2.95
C ASN A 250 4.10 29.24 -3.41
N SER A 251 3.93 28.13 -4.15
CA SER A 251 5.05 27.31 -4.58
C SER A 251 5.68 27.79 -5.88
N PHE A 252 7.01 27.67 -6.00
CA PHE A 252 7.76 27.92 -7.24
C PHE A 252 7.64 26.75 -8.24
N PHE A 253 7.24 25.54 -7.79
CA PHE A 253 7.10 24.32 -8.61
C PHE A 253 5.63 23.84 -8.69
N LYS A 254 4.72 24.75 -8.97
CA LYS A 254 3.27 24.48 -9.04
C LYS A 254 2.91 23.30 -9.96
N LYS A 255 3.60 23.18 -11.12
CA LYS A 255 3.36 22.09 -12.09
C LYS A 255 3.60 20.70 -11.47
N ASP A 256 4.63 20.57 -10.66
CA ASP A 256 4.97 19.33 -9.96
C ASP A 256 3.92 18.99 -8.91
N LEU A 257 3.47 19.96 -8.13
CA LEU A 257 2.41 19.80 -7.15
C LEU A 257 1.06 19.43 -7.81
N TYR A 258 0.72 20.02 -8.95
CA TYR A 258 -0.46 19.59 -9.74
C TYR A 258 -0.31 18.17 -10.27
N SER A 259 0.90 17.75 -10.65
CA SER A 259 1.17 16.36 -11.02
C SER A 259 0.94 15.41 -9.86
N PHE A 260 1.36 15.78 -8.65
CA PHE A 260 1.10 15.00 -7.45
C PHE A 260 -0.40 14.97 -7.08
N LYS A 261 -1.12 16.10 -7.21
CA LYS A 261 -2.58 16.16 -7.02
C LYS A 261 -3.32 15.10 -7.84
N LYS A 262 -2.93 14.95 -9.11
CA LYS A 262 -3.52 13.92 -9.99
C LYS A 262 -3.27 12.50 -9.45
N ARG A 263 -2.12 12.24 -8.79
CA ARG A 263 -1.83 10.93 -8.20
C ARG A 263 -2.73 10.60 -7.02
N LEU A 264 -3.07 11.58 -6.18
CA LEU A 264 -4.02 11.37 -5.08
C LEU A 264 -5.41 10.99 -5.60
N HIS A 265 -5.87 11.61 -6.67
CA HIS A 265 -7.14 11.25 -7.31
C HIS A 265 -7.09 9.82 -7.90
N TRP A 266 -6.03 9.48 -8.64
CA TRP A 266 -5.84 8.13 -9.18
C TRP A 266 -5.75 7.04 -8.09
N HIS A 267 -5.12 7.35 -6.95
CA HIS A 267 -5.08 6.46 -5.80
C HIS A 267 -6.49 5.98 -5.41
N CYS A 268 -7.40 6.90 -5.18
CA CYS A 268 -8.77 6.57 -4.78
C CYS A 268 -9.59 5.95 -5.91
N HIS A 269 -9.34 6.36 -7.16
CA HIS A 269 -10.01 5.78 -8.32
C HIS A 269 -9.77 4.27 -8.44
N PHE A 270 -8.56 3.80 -8.23
CA PHE A 270 -8.26 2.36 -8.28
C PHE A 270 -8.84 1.59 -7.10
N ILE A 271 -8.86 2.18 -5.91
CA ILE A 271 -9.52 1.57 -4.76
C ILE A 271 -11.02 1.47 -5.01
N GLN A 272 -11.66 2.55 -5.53
CA GLN A 272 -13.07 2.53 -5.92
C GLN A 272 -13.38 1.46 -6.96
N LYS A 273 -12.46 1.24 -7.92
CA LYS A 273 -12.63 0.20 -8.94
C LYS A 273 -12.74 -1.19 -8.31
N LEU A 274 -11.84 -1.53 -7.39
CA LEU A 274 -11.90 -2.82 -6.67
C LEU A 274 -13.10 -2.91 -5.72
N GLU A 275 -13.50 -1.80 -5.10
CA GLU A 275 -14.70 -1.75 -4.23
C GLU A 275 -15.96 -2.11 -4.99
N THR A 276 -16.09 -1.62 -6.22
CA THR A 276 -17.27 -1.85 -7.07
C THR A 276 -17.21 -3.14 -7.86
N GLU A 277 -16.03 -3.66 -8.11
CA GLU A 277 -15.78 -4.88 -8.90
C GLU A 277 -14.82 -5.80 -8.14
N PRO A 278 -15.24 -6.39 -7.02
CA PRO A 278 -14.38 -7.22 -6.16
C PRO A 278 -13.88 -8.50 -6.84
N GLU A 279 -14.53 -8.96 -7.88
CA GLU A 279 -14.11 -10.11 -8.71
C GLU A 279 -12.78 -9.86 -9.41
N LEU A 280 -12.33 -8.63 -9.56
CA LEU A 280 -11.01 -8.28 -10.10
C LEU A 280 -9.84 -8.86 -9.28
N GLU A 281 -10.09 -9.30 -8.06
CA GLU A 281 -9.12 -10.07 -7.28
C GLU A 281 -8.72 -11.38 -7.99
N PHE A 282 -9.66 -12.01 -8.69
CA PHE A 282 -9.50 -13.36 -9.23
C PHE A 282 -9.53 -13.42 -10.75
N SER A 283 -10.25 -12.50 -11.40
CA SER A 283 -10.49 -12.47 -12.83
C SER A 283 -9.94 -11.22 -13.50
N SER A 284 -9.59 -11.34 -14.78
CA SER A 284 -9.12 -10.21 -15.59
C SER A 284 -10.24 -9.21 -15.85
N MET A 285 -9.92 -7.90 -15.91
CA MET A 285 -10.89 -6.85 -16.29
C MET A 285 -11.57 -7.15 -17.63
N HIS A 286 -10.82 -7.76 -18.56
CA HIS A 286 -11.38 -8.26 -19.80
C HIS A 286 -11.47 -9.80 -19.74
N PRO A 287 -12.67 -10.40 -19.68
CA PRO A 287 -12.84 -11.84 -19.42
C PRO A 287 -12.12 -12.76 -20.41
N MET A 288 -12.01 -12.36 -21.68
CA MET A 288 -11.29 -13.15 -22.70
C MET A 288 -9.79 -13.31 -22.40
N CYS A 289 -9.24 -12.51 -21.49
CA CYS A 289 -7.81 -12.55 -21.12
C CYS A 289 -7.50 -13.53 -19.97
N ASP A 290 -8.49 -14.13 -19.32
CA ASP A 290 -8.28 -14.97 -18.13
C ASP A 290 -7.40 -16.19 -18.41
N LYS A 291 -7.55 -16.80 -19.59
CA LYS A 291 -6.79 -18.00 -19.98
C LYS A 291 -5.63 -17.71 -20.94
N LEU A 292 -5.25 -16.44 -21.11
CA LEU A 292 -4.26 -16.02 -22.09
C LEU A 292 -2.88 -16.65 -21.87
N ARG A 293 -2.46 -16.88 -20.61
CA ARG A 293 -1.09 -17.29 -20.25
C ARG A 293 -0.95 -18.66 -19.58
N GLY A 294 -2.01 -19.45 -19.54
CA GLY A 294 -2.01 -20.78 -18.92
C GLY A 294 -1.66 -20.77 -17.43
N GLU A 295 -1.05 -21.85 -16.94
CA GLU A 295 -0.75 -22.05 -15.52
C GLU A 295 0.53 -21.34 -15.05
N GLY A 296 1.39 -20.91 -15.96
CA GLY A 296 2.69 -20.32 -15.66
C GLY A 296 3.77 -21.35 -15.37
N ASP A 297 5.01 -20.87 -15.32
CA ASP A 297 6.21 -21.64 -15.02
C ASP A 297 6.78 -21.23 -13.66
N LYS A 298 6.82 -22.16 -12.72
CA LYS A 298 7.26 -21.90 -11.34
C LYS A 298 8.72 -21.50 -11.26
N GLU A 299 9.61 -22.15 -12.03
CA GLU A 299 11.04 -21.86 -12.01
C GLU A 299 11.33 -20.46 -12.57
N ILE A 300 10.67 -20.09 -13.67
CA ILE A 300 10.79 -18.76 -14.27
C ILE A 300 10.27 -17.68 -13.29
N ILE A 301 9.13 -17.93 -12.63
CA ILE A 301 8.57 -17.01 -11.66
C ILE A 301 9.52 -16.85 -10.46
N GLU A 302 10.15 -17.94 -9.99
CA GLU A 302 11.12 -17.88 -8.89
C GLU A 302 12.38 -17.08 -9.28
N LYS A 303 12.94 -17.28 -10.46
CA LYS A 303 14.07 -16.48 -10.95
C LYS A 303 13.71 -14.99 -11.04
N TRP A 304 12.52 -14.70 -11.57
CA TRP A 304 12.04 -13.32 -11.68
C TRP A 304 11.91 -12.64 -10.31
N ILE A 305 11.20 -13.27 -9.35
CA ILE A 305 10.97 -12.65 -8.03
C ILE A 305 12.27 -12.57 -7.20
N LYS A 306 13.24 -13.46 -7.46
CA LYS A 306 14.55 -13.39 -6.84
C LYS A 306 15.44 -12.28 -7.42
N GLY A 307 15.13 -11.74 -8.61
CA GLY A 307 16.01 -10.83 -9.37
C GLY A 307 17.21 -11.58 -9.91
N GLU A 308 16.93 -12.68 -10.57
CA GLU A 308 17.90 -13.61 -11.19
C GLU A 308 17.58 -13.83 -12.66
N THR A 309 17.24 -12.73 -13.34
CA THR A 309 16.75 -12.78 -14.72
C THR A 309 17.86 -12.69 -15.77
N GLY A 310 19.07 -12.31 -15.36
CA GLY A 310 20.18 -12.01 -16.27
C GLY A 310 20.09 -10.62 -16.91
N PHE A 311 19.05 -9.83 -16.58
CA PHE A 311 18.93 -8.42 -16.98
C PHE A 311 19.33 -7.50 -15.81
N PRO A 312 20.54 -6.93 -15.80
CA PRO A 312 21.08 -6.23 -14.63
C PRO A 312 20.18 -5.14 -14.08
N PHE A 313 19.54 -4.34 -14.94
CA PHE A 313 18.66 -3.28 -14.50
C PHE A 313 17.38 -3.80 -13.84
N LEU A 314 16.80 -4.87 -14.37
CA LEU A 314 15.62 -5.51 -13.77
C LEU A 314 15.98 -6.14 -12.42
N ASP A 315 17.11 -6.86 -12.39
CA ASP A 315 17.60 -7.50 -11.18
C ASP A 315 17.96 -6.48 -10.09
N ALA A 316 18.58 -5.35 -10.46
CA ALA A 316 18.83 -4.23 -9.57
C ALA A 316 17.52 -3.63 -8.99
N CYS A 317 16.48 -3.47 -9.82
CA CYS A 317 15.16 -3.04 -9.37
C CYS A 317 14.57 -4.01 -8.34
N MET A 318 14.70 -5.32 -8.55
CA MET A 318 14.20 -6.34 -7.63
C MET A 318 15.00 -6.36 -6.32
N GLN A 319 16.34 -6.24 -6.37
CA GLN A 319 17.19 -6.15 -5.16
C GLN A 319 16.84 -4.91 -4.34
N PHE A 320 16.72 -3.74 -4.99
CA PHE A 320 16.31 -2.50 -4.33
C PHE A 320 14.91 -2.63 -3.68
N LEU A 321 13.95 -3.19 -4.41
CA LEU A 321 12.59 -3.40 -3.90
C LEU A 321 12.57 -4.30 -2.66
N LYS A 322 13.30 -5.43 -2.68
CA LYS A 322 13.41 -6.33 -1.53
C LYS A 322 14.02 -5.66 -0.30
N LYS A 323 15.04 -4.82 -0.52
CA LYS A 323 15.76 -4.13 0.54
C LYS A 323 14.95 -3.00 1.16
N LYS A 324 14.27 -2.20 0.32
CA LYS A 324 13.56 -0.97 0.72
C LYS A 324 12.05 -1.13 0.90
N GLY A 325 11.47 -2.20 0.37
CA GLY A 325 10.01 -2.37 0.32
C GLY A 325 9.31 -1.38 -0.59
N TRP A 326 10.06 -0.62 -1.39
CA TRP A 326 9.52 0.43 -2.25
C TRP A 326 10.39 0.62 -3.49
N ILE A 327 9.73 0.92 -4.61
CA ILE A 327 10.38 1.39 -5.84
C ILE A 327 9.39 2.31 -6.57
N ASN A 328 9.90 3.19 -7.44
CA ASN A 328 9.08 4.14 -8.17
C ASN A 328 8.15 3.48 -9.20
N PHE A 329 7.11 4.21 -9.58
CA PHE A 329 6.01 3.70 -10.44
C PHE A 329 6.50 3.11 -11.77
N ARG A 330 7.41 3.77 -12.48
CA ARG A 330 7.91 3.29 -13.77
C ARG A 330 8.59 1.93 -13.66
N MET A 331 9.38 1.72 -12.61
CA MET A 331 10.05 0.44 -12.39
C MET A 331 9.06 -0.65 -11.98
N ARG A 332 8.04 -0.35 -11.17
CA ARG A 332 6.93 -1.30 -10.89
C ARG A 332 6.25 -1.75 -12.17
N ALA A 333 5.97 -0.82 -13.07
CA ALA A 333 5.35 -1.11 -14.36
C ALA A 333 6.26 -2.00 -15.24
N MET A 334 7.56 -1.71 -15.28
CA MET A 334 8.53 -2.51 -16.03
C MET A 334 8.65 -3.93 -15.47
N ILE A 335 8.79 -4.09 -14.16
CA ILE A 335 8.90 -5.39 -13.48
C ILE A 335 7.69 -6.27 -13.83
N MET A 336 6.47 -5.73 -13.73
CA MET A 336 5.26 -6.49 -14.01
C MET A 336 5.07 -6.76 -15.51
N SER A 337 5.35 -5.76 -16.36
CA SER A 337 5.31 -5.90 -17.81
C SER A 337 6.27 -7.01 -18.29
N PHE A 338 7.47 -7.07 -17.72
CA PHE A 338 8.45 -8.10 -18.05
C PHE A 338 7.95 -9.50 -17.72
N ALA A 339 7.41 -9.71 -16.52
CA ALA A 339 6.82 -10.99 -16.13
C ALA A 339 5.69 -11.42 -17.08
N SER A 340 4.84 -10.48 -17.48
CA SER A 340 3.65 -10.77 -18.28
C SER A 340 3.93 -10.92 -19.77
N TYR A 341 4.83 -10.13 -20.35
CA TYR A 341 5.06 -10.12 -21.80
C TYR A 341 6.34 -10.84 -22.21
N ASN A 342 7.44 -10.64 -21.49
CA ASN A 342 8.69 -11.27 -21.83
C ASN A 342 8.74 -12.72 -21.33
N LEU A 343 8.28 -12.96 -20.10
CA LEU A 343 8.26 -14.30 -19.51
C LEU A 343 6.93 -15.03 -19.73
N TRP A 344 5.91 -14.35 -20.23
CA TRP A 344 4.58 -14.90 -20.51
C TRP A 344 3.90 -15.54 -19.29
N GLN A 345 4.10 -14.97 -18.09
CA GLN A 345 3.55 -15.50 -16.86
C GLN A 345 2.16 -14.92 -16.54
N PRO A 346 1.22 -15.73 -16.00
CA PRO A 346 -0.10 -15.26 -15.60
C PRO A 346 0.00 -14.33 -14.40
N TRP A 347 -0.72 -13.20 -14.46
CA TRP A 347 -0.72 -12.19 -13.40
C TRP A 347 -1.23 -12.73 -12.06
N GLN A 348 -2.13 -13.71 -12.08
CA GLN A 348 -2.67 -14.34 -10.87
C GLN A 348 -1.59 -15.06 -10.04
N LYS A 349 -0.50 -15.49 -10.68
CA LYS A 349 0.64 -16.14 -10.00
C LYS A 349 1.72 -15.15 -9.58
N THR A 350 1.93 -14.10 -10.37
CA THR A 350 3.00 -13.11 -10.11
C THR A 350 2.56 -11.99 -9.16
N SER A 351 1.30 -11.60 -9.19
CA SER A 351 0.72 -10.52 -8.39
C SER A 351 0.87 -10.72 -6.87
N PRO A 352 0.51 -11.87 -6.28
CA PRO A 352 0.64 -12.07 -4.83
C PRO A 352 2.09 -12.02 -4.35
N LEU A 353 3.03 -12.54 -5.13
CA LEU A 353 4.46 -12.52 -4.80
C LEU A 353 5.02 -11.09 -4.82
N LEU A 354 4.64 -10.31 -5.84
CA LEU A 354 5.05 -8.92 -5.94
C LEU A 354 4.44 -8.04 -4.84
N ALA A 355 3.18 -8.32 -4.46
CA ALA A 355 2.48 -7.63 -3.38
C ALA A 355 3.24 -7.68 -2.05
N GLN A 356 3.85 -8.82 -1.73
CA GLN A 356 4.63 -9.02 -0.49
C GLN A 356 5.87 -8.13 -0.40
N LEU A 357 6.41 -7.70 -1.54
CA LEU A 357 7.59 -6.84 -1.57
C LEU A 357 7.27 -5.35 -1.34
N PHE A 358 6.02 -4.93 -1.48
CA PHE A 358 5.63 -3.53 -1.35
C PHE A 358 5.16 -3.20 0.07
N VAL A 359 5.91 -2.35 0.79
CA VAL A 359 5.46 -1.80 2.08
C VAL A 359 4.17 -0.97 1.94
N ASP A 360 3.97 -0.35 0.78
CA ASP A 360 2.80 0.46 0.45
C ASP A 360 1.68 -0.33 -0.28
N TYR A 361 1.61 -1.65 -0.04
CA TYR A 361 0.61 -2.49 -0.67
C TYR A 361 -0.82 -2.03 -0.33
N GLU A 362 -1.53 -1.61 -1.38
CA GLU A 362 -2.96 -1.28 -1.37
C GLU A 362 -3.67 -2.14 -2.41
N PRO A 363 -4.57 -3.06 -2.00
CA PRO A 363 -5.16 -4.04 -2.91
C PRO A 363 -5.76 -3.45 -4.18
N GLY A 364 -6.57 -2.39 -4.05
CA GLY A 364 -7.23 -1.75 -5.20
C GLY A 364 -6.25 -1.20 -6.22
N ILE A 365 -5.17 -0.57 -5.74
CA ILE A 365 -4.14 -0.03 -6.62
C ILE A 365 -3.32 -1.17 -7.24
N HIS A 366 -2.87 -2.11 -6.41
CA HIS A 366 -1.99 -3.20 -6.86
C HIS A 366 -2.65 -4.05 -7.93
N ILE A 367 -3.85 -4.58 -7.67
CA ILE A 367 -4.59 -5.45 -8.61
C ILE A 367 -4.85 -4.72 -9.92
N CYS A 368 -5.37 -3.49 -9.88
CA CYS A 368 -5.63 -2.71 -11.08
C CYS A 368 -4.36 -2.44 -11.89
N GLN A 369 -3.25 -2.05 -11.23
CA GLN A 369 -1.99 -1.78 -11.92
C GLN A 369 -1.35 -3.04 -12.48
N VAL A 370 -1.36 -4.14 -11.74
CA VAL A 370 -0.89 -5.44 -12.24
C VAL A 370 -1.63 -5.84 -13.52
N GLN A 371 -2.96 -5.75 -13.52
CA GLN A 371 -3.76 -6.08 -14.69
C GLN A 371 -3.49 -5.13 -15.88
N MET A 372 -3.32 -3.83 -15.63
CA MET A 372 -2.94 -2.86 -16.66
C MET A 372 -1.57 -3.20 -17.29
N GLN A 373 -0.57 -3.53 -16.46
CA GLN A 373 0.77 -3.88 -16.95
C GLN A 373 0.83 -5.28 -17.57
N SER A 374 -0.15 -6.13 -17.29
CA SER A 374 -0.29 -7.46 -17.90
C SER A 374 -1.07 -7.44 -19.22
N GLY A 375 -1.67 -6.30 -19.59
CA GLY A 375 -2.45 -6.14 -20.83
C GLY A 375 -3.76 -6.92 -20.83
N VAL A 376 -4.39 -7.10 -19.66
CA VAL A 376 -5.62 -7.87 -19.51
C VAL A 376 -6.85 -6.99 -19.22
N THR A 377 -6.75 -5.69 -19.50
CA THR A 377 -7.83 -4.74 -19.20
C THR A 377 -8.77 -4.46 -20.36
N GLY A 378 -8.37 -4.80 -21.60
CA GLY A 378 -9.12 -4.50 -22.81
C GLY A 378 -9.22 -3.01 -23.19
N ILE A 379 -8.67 -2.11 -22.39
CA ILE A 379 -8.82 -0.66 -22.54
C ILE A 379 -7.58 -0.03 -23.21
N ASN A 380 -6.40 -0.55 -22.93
CA ASN A 380 -5.13 0.02 -23.37
C ASN A 380 -4.37 -0.96 -24.26
N LEU A 381 -3.66 -0.41 -25.24
CA LEU A 381 -2.68 -1.21 -25.99
C LEU A 381 -1.57 -1.74 -25.06
N PRO A 382 -1.09 -2.97 -25.30
CA PRO A 382 0.02 -3.56 -24.55
C PRO A 382 1.23 -2.63 -24.51
N ARG A 383 1.74 -2.36 -23.29
CA ARG A 383 2.97 -1.57 -23.09
C ARG A 383 4.10 -2.50 -22.69
N ILE A 384 4.85 -2.96 -23.68
CA ILE A 384 6.01 -3.81 -23.47
C ILE A 384 7.22 -2.91 -23.21
N TYR A 385 7.75 -2.95 -21.98
CA TYR A 385 8.95 -2.21 -21.61
C TYR A 385 10.21 -2.94 -22.12
N SER A 386 11.07 -2.23 -22.83
CA SER A 386 12.43 -2.73 -23.11
C SER A 386 13.33 -2.46 -21.91
N VAL A 387 13.73 -3.50 -21.19
CA VAL A 387 14.59 -3.37 -20.01
C VAL A 387 15.89 -2.65 -20.35
N ASN A 388 16.54 -3.04 -21.47
CA ASN A 388 17.79 -2.43 -21.92
C ASN A 388 17.62 -0.93 -22.25
N LYS A 389 16.49 -0.54 -22.86
CA LYS A 389 16.19 0.88 -23.10
C LYS A 389 15.97 1.63 -21.79
N GLN A 390 15.16 1.06 -20.87
CA GLN A 390 14.93 1.69 -19.55
C GLN A 390 16.25 1.83 -18.78
N SER A 391 17.12 0.84 -18.85
CA SER A 391 18.45 0.89 -18.23
C SER A 391 19.26 2.11 -18.70
N ARG A 392 19.37 2.31 -20.03
CA ARG A 392 20.09 3.47 -20.59
C ARG A 392 19.43 4.80 -20.28
N ASP A 393 18.09 4.86 -20.35
CA ASP A 393 17.34 6.09 -20.16
C ASP A 393 17.33 6.56 -18.69
N GLN A 394 17.40 5.62 -17.73
CA GLN A 394 17.16 5.93 -16.31
C GLN A 394 18.42 5.87 -15.43
N ASP A 395 19.48 5.22 -15.90
CA ASP A 395 20.79 5.09 -15.21
C ASP A 395 21.91 5.00 -16.26
N PRO A 396 22.18 6.09 -17.02
CA PRO A 396 23.03 6.05 -18.21
C PRO A 396 24.46 5.54 -17.96
N ASP A 397 25.03 5.81 -16.80
CA ASP A 397 26.36 5.40 -16.38
C ASP A 397 26.39 4.07 -15.60
N ALA A 398 25.21 3.46 -15.41
CA ALA A 398 24.99 2.24 -14.62
C ALA A 398 25.45 2.35 -13.15
N SER A 399 25.59 3.55 -12.61
CA SER A 399 26.06 3.76 -11.24
C SER A 399 25.06 3.23 -10.21
N TRP A 400 23.77 3.46 -10.43
CA TRP A 400 22.71 2.92 -9.57
C TRP A 400 22.64 1.39 -9.64
N ILE A 401 22.73 0.81 -10.84
CA ILE A 401 22.76 -0.65 -11.02
C ILE A 401 23.93 -1.25 -10.21
N LYS A 402 25.12 -0.68 -10.36
CA LYS A 402 26.32 -1.12 -9.64
C LYS A 402 26.17 -1.00 -8.14
N SER A 403 25.50 0.04 -7.64
CA SER A 403 25.24 0.19 -6.22
C SER A 403 24.31 -0.89 -5.65
N GLN A 404 23.41 -1.43 -6.46
CA GLN A 404 22.53 -2.53 -6.07
C GLN A 404 23.18 -3.92 -6.28
N ILE A 405 24.09 -4.03 -7.27
CA ILE A 405 24.76 -5.28 -7.66
C ILE A 405 26.27 -5.03 -7.72
N PRO A 406 26.99 -4.99 -6.58
CA PRO A 406 28.43 -4.62 -6.54
C PRO A 406 29.35 -5.49 -7.41
N GLN A 407 28.97 -6.73 -7.66
CA GLN A 407 29.72 -7.63 -8.57
C GLN A 407 29.83 -7.09 -10.00
N LEU A 408 29.03 -6.10 -10.39
CA LEU A 408 29.08 -5.45 -11.69
C LEU A 408 30.00 -4.23 -11.77
N ASN A 409 30.70 -3.86 -10.70
CA ASN A 409 31.50 -2.65 -10.63
C ASN A 409 32.57 -2.56 -11.71
N ASN A 410 33.16 -3.69 -12.10
CA ASN A 410 34.25 -3.75 -13.10
C ASN A 410 33.76 -3.78 -14.56
N PHE A 411 32.43 -3.82 -14.78
CA PHE A 411 31.90 -3.85 -16.14
C PHE A 411 31.59 -2.44 -16.66
N SER A 412 31.70 -2.27 -17.99
CA SER A 412 31.28 -1.02 -18.64
C SER A 412 29.78 -0.83 -18.57
N ALA A 413 29.30 0.42 -18.56
CA ALA A 413 27.86 0.72 -18.61
C ALA A 413 27.22 0.07 -19.85
N ASN A 414 27.90 0.08 -21.01
CA ASN A 414 27.36 -0.51 -22.23
C ASN A 414 27.13 -2.02 -22.10
N SER A 415 28.10 -2.76 -21.53
CA SER A 415 27.96 -4.21 -21.29
C SER A 415 26.81 -4.50 -20.33
N ILE A 416 26.67 -3.69 -19.27
CA ILE A 416 25.56 -3.80 -18.29
C ILE A 416 24.20 -3.55 -18.96
N HIS A 417 24.07 -2.48 -19.75
CA HIS A 417 22.82 -2.13 -20.42
C HIS A 417 22.37 -3.13 -21.47
N ASN A 418 23.32 -3.79 -22.13
CA ASN A 418 23.03 -4.81 -23.14
C ASN A 418 22.85 -6.20 -22.56
N ALA A 419 23.14 -6.37 -21.27
CA ALA A 419 23.23 -7.67 -20.59
C ALA A 419 24.28 -8.60 -21.25
N GLU A 420 25.37 -8.01 -21.77
CA GLU A 420 26.52 -8.70 -22.40
C GLU A 420 27.61 -8.93 -21.33
N LEU A 421 27.33 -9.80 -20.36
CA LEU A 421 28.15 -9.96 -19.16
C LEU A 421 28.83 -11.34 -19.09
N ALA A 422 28.75 -12.11 -20.20
CA ALA A 422 29.34 -13.45 -20.34
C ALA A 422 29.06 -14.36 -19.09
N GLU A 423 29.97 -15.30 -18.83
CA GLU A 423 29.85 -16.27 -17.73
C GLU A 423 29.93 -15.68 -16.30
N THR A 424 30.18 -14.37 -16.20
CA THR A 424 30.43 -13.68 -14.91
C THR A 424 29.17 -13.17 -14.23
N TYR A 425 28.04 -13.15 -14.93
CA TYR A 425 26.75 -12.79 -14.36
C TYR A 425 25.73 -13.91 -14.63
N LYS A 426 24.48 -13.70 -14.26
CA LYS A 426 23.41 -14.66 -14.43
C LYS A 426 23.03 -14.85 -15.89
N GLU A 427 22.66 -16.04 -16.26
CA GLU A 427 22.13 -16.35 -17.60
C GLU A 427 20.82 -15.61 -17.86
N ILE A 428 20.66 -15.12 -19.10
CA ILE A 428 19.45 -14.45 -19.55
C ILE A 428 18.33 -15.48 -19.70
N ILE A 429 17.22 -15.27 -18.96
CA ILE A 429 16.10 -16.23 -18.91
C ILE A 429 15.17 -16.16 -20.12
N CYS A 430 15.29 -15.18 -21.00
CA CYS A 430 14.52 -15.07 -22.25
C CYS A 430 15.21 -14.17 -23.28
N ASP A 431 14.97 -14.40 -24.56
CA ASP A 431 15.30 -13.44 -25.61
C ASP A 431 14.28 -12.27 -25.57
N PRO A 432 14.70 -11.04 -25.26
CA PRO A 432 13.80 -9.91 -25.10
C PRO A 432 13.16 -9.45 -26.42
N LYS A 433 13.81 -9.66 -27.57
CA LYS A 433 13.28 -9.29 -28.89
C LYS A 433 12.25 -10.30 -29.38
N ALA A 434 12.60 -11.59 -29.28
CA ALA A 434 11.71 -12.68 -29.69
C ALA A 434 10.44 -12.71 -28.82
N SER A 435 10.58 -12.59 -27.48
CA SER A 435 9.46 -12.57 -26.55
C SER A 435 8.55 -11.36 -26.76
N ALA A 436 9.09 -10.16 -26.96
CA ALA A 436 8.31 -8.95 -27.24
C ALA A 436 7.56 -9.04 -28.58
N LYS A 437 8.16 -9.68 -29.60
CA LYS A 437 7.50 -9.93 -30.90
C LYS A 437 6.32 -10.91 -30.75
N LYS A 438 6.51 -11.97 -29.96
CA LYS A 438 5.45 -12.96 -29.66
C LYS A 438 4.28 -12.33 -28.91
N ALA A 439 4.54 -11.36 -28.05
CA ALA A 439 3.52 -10.71 -27.21
C ALA A 439 2.71 -9.61 -27.92
N ARG A 440 3.10 -9.22 -29.13
CA ARG A 440 2.37 -8.25 -29.99
C ARG A 440 1.39 -8.95 -30.93
#